data_421beb204440d14c5f368de19256f036
#
_entry.id   421beb204440d14c5f368de19256f036
#
_cell.length_a   1.000
_cell.length_b   1.000
_cell.length_c   1.000
_cell.angle_alpha   90.00
_cell.angle_beta   90.00
_cell.angle_gamma   90.00
#
_symmetry.space_group_name_H-M   'P 1'
#
loop_
_entity.id
_entity.type
_entity.pdbx_description
1 polymer ?
#
loop_
_entity_poly.entity_id
_entity_poly.type
_entity_poly.pdbx_seq_one_letter_code
_entity_poly.pdbx_strand_id
1 'polypeptide(L)'
;MITFTLCLLALVAGYFIYGRFIEHVFGPDDRKTPAITKADGVDYIPLPTWKIFMIQFLNIAGLGPIFGAIMGAKFGSASYLWIVFGSIFAGAVHDYFAGMLSLRNGGESLPEIIGRYLGVTTKQVMRGFTVVLMILVGAVFVAGPAGLLASLTPETLDIVFWIVVVFIYYILATLLPVDKIIGKIYPLFAIALLFMAVGILVMLYVKHPVLPEVWDGLQNTHPNASALPVFPIMFVSIACGAISGFHATQSPLMARCMTSERHGRPIFYGAMITEGIVALIWAAAATCFFHENGMAETNAAVIVDAITKDWLGTIGGVLAILGVIAAPITSGDTAFRSARLIVADFLGMEQKTMRRRLYICIPMFLAAIGLLLYSLRDKDGFDMIWRYFAWANQTLSVFTLWAVTVYLVRARKLYFLTLIPALFMTCVCTTYICIAPEGFGLSHPASYGIGAAGVAIALVWFVLWKKRQTD
;
A
#
# COMPACT_ATOMS: atom_id res chain seq x y z
N MET A 1 -7.14 18.19 -18.57
CA MET A 1 -6.18 17.21 -19.18
C MET A 1 -4.72 17.62 -19.01
N ILE A 2 -4.37 18.91 -19.00
CA ILE A 2 -2.97 19.35 -18.91
C ILE A 2 -2.36 18.95 -17.56
N THR A 3 -3.06 19.24 -16.44
CA THR A 3 -2.60 18.82 -15.11
C THR A 3 -2.37 17.31 -15.01
N PHE A 4 -3.30 16.49 -15.51
CA PHE A 4 -3.15 15.04 -15.54
C PHE A 4 -1.90 14.61 -16.30
N THR A 5 -1.68 15.15 -17.50
CA THR A 5 -0.51 14.83 -18.33
C THR A 5 0.79 15.25 -17.65
N LEU A 6 0.85 16.45 -17.06
CA LEU A 6 2.02 16.92 -16.30
C LEU A 6 2.28 16.05 -15.08
N CYS A 7 1.25 15.61 -14.36
CA CYS A 7 1.33 14.69 -13.24
C CYS A 7 1.91 13.33 -13.67
N LEU A 8 1.44 12.78 -14.79
CA LEU A 8 1.95 11.53 -15.36
C LEU A 8 3.43 11.64 -15.74
N LEU A 9 3.80 12.72 -16.44
CA LEU A 9 5.19 12.99 -16.79
C LEU A 9 6.08 13.20 -15.57
N ALA A 10 5.58 13.86 -14.51
CA ALA A 10 6.29 14.05 -13.26
C ALA A 10 6.59 12.72 -12.55
N LEU A 11 5.65 11.76 -12.52
CA LEU A 11 5.88 10.42 -11.97
C LEU A 11 6.98 9.68 -12.74
N VAL A 12 6.94 9.71 -14.07
CA VAL A 12 7.98 9.09 -14.90
C VAL A 12 9.34 9.77 -14.68
N ALA A 13 9.38 11.10 -14.70
CA ALA A 13 10.60 11.86 -14.43
C ALA A 13 11.13 11.60 -13.00
N GLY A 14 10.24 11.45 -12.02
CA GLY A 14 10.56 11.10 -10.64
C GLY A 14 11.33 9.78 -10.54
N TYR A 15 10.94 8.76 -11.32
CA TYR A 15 11.69 7.50 -11.37
C TYR A 15 13.12 7.68 -11.91
N PHE A 16 13.27 8.41 -13.02
CA PHE A 16 14.57 8.55 -13.68
C PHE A 16 15.50 9.54 -12.99
N ILE A 17 14.98 10.61 -12.40
CA ILE A 17 15.78 11.67 -11.78
C ILE A 17 15.91 11.42 -10.28
N TYR A 18 14.79 11.49 -9.55
CA TYR A 18 14.82 11.42 -8.09
C TYR A 18 15.10 9.99 -7.59
N GLY A 19 14.59 8.96 -8.28
CA GLY A 19 14.90 7.58 -7.96
C GLY A 19 16.40 7.24 -8.11
N ARG A 20 17.09 7.78 -9.11
CA ARG A 20 18.55 7.63 -9.23
C ARG A 20 19.30 8.36 -8.11
N PHE A 21 18.82 9.52 -7.72
CA PHE A 21 19.39 10.26 -6.60
C PHE A 21 19.25 9.49 -5.29
N ILE A 22 18.07 8.94 -4.99
CA ILE A 22 17.83 8.09 -3.82
C ILE A 22 18.72 6.84 -3.81
N GLU A 23 18.87 6.17 -4.96
CA GLU A 23 19.75 5.02 -5.13
C GLU A 23 21.22 5.40 -4.84
N HIS A 24 21.68 6.56 -5.35
CA HIS A 24 23.02 7.06 -5.08
C HIS A 24 23.24 7.37 -3.59
N VAL A 25 22.26 7.98 -2.92
CA VAL A 25 22.31 8.24 -1.47
C VAL A 25 22.39 6.95 -0.67
N PHE A 26 21.66 5.91 -1.05
CA PHE A 26 21.75 4.61 -0.38
C PHE A 26 23.10 3.92 -0.64
N GLY A 27 23.60 3.95 -1.87
CA GLY A 27 24.84 3.33 -2.30
C GLY A 27 24.76 1.80 -2.27
N PRO A 28 24.03 1.19 -3.23
CA PRO A 28 24.02 -0.28 -3.38
C PRO A 28 25.40 -0.80 -3.80
N ASP A 29 25.78 -1.96 -3.28
CA ASP A 29 27.05 -2.62 -3.55
C ASP A 29 26.87 -4.06 -4.04
N ASP A 30 27.98 -4.78 -4.27
CA ASP A 30 28.00 -6.14 -4.84
C ASP A 30 28.03 -7.23 -3.76
N ARG A 31 27.57 -6.96 -2.54
CA ARG A 31 27.47 -7.96 -1.48
C ARG A 31 26.51 -9.09 -1.85
N LYS A 32 26.79 -10.30 -1.34
CA LYS A 32 25.90 -11.44 -1.51
C LYS A 32 24.58 -11.19 -0.75
N THR A 33 23.46 -11.36 -1.44
CA THR A 33 22.13 -11.16 -0.91
C THR A 33 21.61 -12.35 -0.10
N PRO A 34 20.57 -12.18 0.72
CA PRO A 34 19.96 -13.26 1.48
C PRO A 34 19.44 -14.41 0.60
N ALA A 35 18.96 -14.13 -0.61
CA ALA A 35 18.53 -15.15 -1.57
C ALA A 35 19.63 -16.17 -1.88
N ILE A 36 20.91 -15.75 -1.79
CA ILE A 36 22.06 -16.61 -2.07
C ILE A 36 22.62 -17.21 -0.78
N THR A 37 22.70 -16.42 0.31
CA THR A 37 23.38 -16.83 1.54
C THR A 37 22.50 -17.64 2.49
N LYS A 38 21.16 -17.54 2.37
CA LYS A 38 20.18 -18.16 3.24
C LYS A 38 19.15 -19.01 2.48
N ALA A 39 19.45 -19.42 1.24
CA ALA A 39 18.53 -20.19 0.41
C ALA A 39 17.96 -21.40 1.17
N ASP A 40 16.62 -21.46 1.29
CA ASP A 40 15.90 -22.52 2.01
C ASP A 40 14.85 -23.24 1.14
N GLY A 41 14.64 -22.79 -0.10
CA GLY A 41 13.65 -23.34 -1.02
C GLY A 41 12.21 -23.07 -0.64
N VAL A 42 11.96 -22.14 0.30
CA VAL A 42 10.60 -21.80 0.77
C VAL A 42 10.32 -20.29 0.71
N ASP A 43 11.09 -19.50 1.45
CA ASP A 43 10.95 -18.05 1.52
C ASP A 43 12.20 -17.33 0.97
N TYR A 44 13.36 -17.99 0.93
CA TYR A 44 14.62 -17.49 0.36
C TYR A 44 14.93 -18.24 -0.94
N ILE A 45 14.41 -17.71 -2.05
CA ILE A 45 14.51 -18.33 -3.39
C ILE A 45 14.98 -17.26 -4.39
N PRO A 46 16.15 -17.45 -5.05
CA PRO A 46 16.60 -16.50 -6.06
C PRO A 46 15.65 -16.47 -7.26
N LEU A 47 15.13 -15.30 -7.60
CA LEU A 47 14.23 -15.07 -8.72
C LEU A 47 14.84 -14.05 -9.71
N PRO A 48 14.48 -14.09 -11.01
CA PRO A 48 14.88 -13.08 -11.97
C PRO A 48 14.22 -11.73 -11.65
N THR A 49 14.95 -10.63 -11.86
CA THR A 49 14.55 -9.26 -11.49
C THR A 49 13.16 -8.86 -11.99
N TRP A 50 12.83 -9.18 -13.24
CA TRP A 50 11.52 -8.85 -13.81
C TRP A 50 10.37 -9.53 -13.07
N LYS A 51 10.57 -10.78 -12.62
CA LYS A 51 9.56 -11.49 -11.81
C LYS A 51 9.40 -10.84 -10.44
N ILE A 52 10.53 -10.48 -9.80
CA ILE A 52 10.49 -9.81 -8.49
C ILE A 52 9.78 -8.46 -8.61
N PHE A 53 10.04 -7.69 -9.68
CA PHE A 53 9.32 -6.44 -9.95
C PHE A 53 7.81 -6.68 -10.08
N MET A 54 7.39 -7.64 -10.91
CA MET A 54 5.98 -7.94 -11.12
C MET A 54 5.29 -8.41 -9.83
N ILE A 55 5.98 -9.23 -9.03
CA ILE A 55 5.46 -9.70 -7.75
C ILE A 55 5.38 -8.54 -6.75
N GLN A 56 6.44 -7.72 -6.64
CA GLN A 56 6.43 -6.55 -5.75
C GLN A 56 5.33 -5.58 -6.13
N PHE A 57 5.22 -5.22 -7.41
CA PHE A 57 4.18 -4.33 -7.93
C PHE A 57 2.78 -4.87 -7.57
N LEU A 58 2.52 -6.13 -7.83
CA LEU A 58 1.20 -6.71 -7.54
C LEU A 58 0.93 -6.85 -6.03
N ASN A 59 1.96 -7.12 -5.22
CA ASN A 59 1.83 -7.19 -3.77
C ASN A 59 1.42 -5.85 -3.17
N ILE A 60 1.93 -4.74 -3.69
CA ILE A 60 1.63 -3.40 -3.19
C ILE A 60 0.36 -2.82 -3.85
N ALA A 61 0.14 -3.06 -5.14
CA ALA A 61 -0.99 -2.56 -5.92
C ALA A 61 -2.29 -3.35 -5.66
N GLY A 62 -2.70 -3.47 -4.39
CA GLY A 62 -3.98 -4.07 -4.00
C GLY A 62 -5.19 -3.21 -4.39
N LEU A 63 -6.17 -3.10 -3.50
CA LEU A 63 -7.32 -2.20 -3.72
C LEU A 63 -6.97 -0.72 -3.57
N GLY A 64 -5.90 -0.39 -2.85
CA GLY A 64 -5.54 0.97 -2.50
C GLY A 64 -5.37 1.95 -3.66
N PRO A 65 -4.54 1.66 -4.69
CA PRO A 65 -4.34 2.56 -5.83
C PRO A 65 -5.56 2.68 -6.74
N ILE A 66 -6.54 1.82 -6.61
CA ILE A 66 -7.79 1.84 -7.37
C ILE A 66 -8.89 2.47 -6.51
N PHE A 67 -9.35 1.81 -5.46
CA PHE A 67 -10.45 2.28 -4.61
C PHE A 67 -10.09 3.55 -3.85
N GLY A 68 -8.88 3.62 -3.28
CA GLY A 68 -8.40 4.81 -2.60
C GLY A 68 -8.29 6.02 -3.54
N ALA A 69 -7.82 5.83 -4.78
CA ALA A 69 -7.76 6.87 -5.77
C ALA A 69 -9.14 7.35 -6.22
N ILE A 70 -10.10 6.42 -6.42
CA ILE A 70 -11.50 6.74 -6.73
C ILE A 70 -12.12 7.60 -5.61
N MET A 71 -11.97 7.18 -4.36
CA MET A 71 -12.48 7.94 -3.21
C MET A 71 -11.77 9.28 -3.05
N GLY A 72 -10.46 9.32 -3.30
CA GLY A 72 -9.66 10.54 -3.28
C GLY A 72 -10.03 11.54 -4.37
N ALA A 73 -10.50 11.08 -5.53
CA ALA A 73 -10.91 11.93 -6.64
C ALA A 73 -12.06 12.89 -6.27
N LYS A 74 -12.89 12.54 -5.27
CA LYS A 74 -13.95 13.41 -4.74
C LYS A 74 -13.43 14.72 -4.12
N PHE A 75 -12.14 14.78 -3.75
CA PHE A 75 -11.51 15.99 -3.20
C PHE A 75 -10.94 16.93 -4.27
N GLY A 76 -11.15 16.64 -5.56
CA GLY A 76 -10.73 17.48 -6.67
C GLY A 76 -9.25 17.35 -7.04
N SER A 77 -8.70 18.38 -7.67
CA SER A 77 -7.32 18.40 -8.21
C SER A 77 -6.22 18.22 -7.16
N ALA A 78 -6.50 18.49 -5.89
CA ALA A 78 -5.58 18.24 -4.78
C ALA A 78 -5.17 16.75 -4.69
N SER A 79 -6.07 15.82 -5.07
CA SER A 79 -5.79 14.38 -5.11
C SER A 79 -4.66 14.02 -6.08
N TYR A 80 -4.62 14.65 -7.26
CA TYR A 80 -3.56 14.40 -8.25
C TYR A 80 -2.18 14.82 -7.72
N LEU A 81 -2.12 16.00 -7.06
CA LEU A 81 -0.88 16.48 -6.46
C LEU A 81 -0.39 15.55 -5.35
N TRP A 82 -1.31 15.08 -4.49
CA TRP A 82 -0.91 14.14 -3.44
C TRP A 82 -0.44 12.80 -4.01
N ILE A 83 -1.13 12.24 -4.99
CA ILE A 83 -0.68 11.01 -5.66
C ILE A 83 0.74 11.21 -6.21
N VAL A 84 1.01 12.30 -6.92
CA VAL A 84 2.30 12.53 -7.57
C VAL A 84 3.41 12.80 -6.56
N PHE A 85 3.25 13.83 -5.72
CA PHE A 85 4.29 14.22 -4.77
C PHE A 85 4.46 13.19 -3.66
N GLY A 86 3.35 12.60 -3.20
CA GLY A 86 3.36 11.51 -2.24
C GLY A 86 4.11 10.30 -2.77
N SER A 87 3.83 9.85 -4.00
CA SER A 87 4.53 8.72 -4.60
C SER A 87 6.02 8.99 -4.78
N ILE A 88 6.40 10.15 -5.32
CA ILE A 88 7.83 10.44 -5.64
C ILE A 88 8.66 10.66 -4.37
N PHE A 89 8.19 11.53 -3.46
CA PHE A 89 9.01 12.04 -2.36
C PHE A 89 8.79 11.31 -1.04
N ALA A 90 7.68 10.58 -0.90
CA ALA A 90 7.36 9.83 0.32
C ALA A 90 7.28 8.33 0.05
N GLY A 91 6.33 7.85 -0.76
CA GLY A 91 6.05 6.43 -0.95
C GLY A 91 7.20 5.66 -1.57
N ALA A 92 7.74 6.11 -2.70
CA ALA A 92 8.83 5.40 -3.37
C ALA A 92 10.15 5.46 -2.56
N VAL A 93 10.37 6.54 -1.81
CA VAL A 93 11.49 6.64 -0.86
C VAL A 93 11.30 5.65 0.29
N HIS A 94 10.11 5.62 0.88
CA HIS A 94 9.73 4.69 1.94
C HIS A 94 9.95 3.24 1.51
N ASP A 95 9.41 2.85 0.34
CA ASP A 95 9.48 1.48 -0.16
C ASP A 95 10.92 1.07 -0.51
N TYR A 96 11.66 1.97 -1.15
CA TYR A 96 13.05 1.73 -1.50
C TYR A 96 13.91 1.46 -0.26
N PHE A 97 13.86 2.35 0.73
CA PHE A 97 14.65 2.18 1.95
C PHE A 97 14.17 0.99 2.79
N ALA A 98 12.87 0.76 2.91
CA ALA A 98 12.33 -0.40 3.62
C ALA A 98 12.82 -1.72 3.02
N GLY A 99 12.73 -1.85 1.68
CA GLY A 99 13.20 -3.02 0.96
C GLY A 99 14.71 -3.23 1.06
N MET A 100 15.49 -2.16 0.85
CA MET A 100 16.95 -2.22 0.89
C MET A 100 17.50 -2.45 2.30
N LEU A 101 16.84 -1.92 3.34
CA LEU A 101 17.21 -2.21 4.73
C LEU A 101 16.90 -3.67 5.09
N SER A 102 15.76 -4.19 4.64
CA SER A 102 15.45 -5.62 4.80
C SER A 102 16.51 -6.49 4.11
N LEU A 103 16.87 -6.15 2.87
CA LEU A 103 17.89 -6.86 2.10
C LEU A 103 19.24 -6.90 2.85
N ARG A 104 19.72 -5.74 3.35
CA ARG A 104 20.99 -5.63 4.09
C ARG A 104 20.99 -6.31 5.44
N ASN A 105 19.80 -6.44 6.05
CA ASN A 105 19.63 -7.13 7.32
C ASN A 105 19.13 -8.58 7.15
N GLY A 106 19.49 -9.23 6.04
CA GLY A 106 19.26 -10.66 5.85
C GLY A 106 17.81 -11.04 5.59
N GLY A 107 16.98 -10.13 5.07
CA GLY A 107 15.56 -10.35 4.81
C GLY A 107 14.70 -10.23 6.08
N GLU A 108 15.15 -9.48 7.09
CA GLU A 108 14.40 -9.23 8.33
C GLU A 108 13.04 -8.58 8.04
N SER A 109 12.02 -8.94 8.83
CA SER A 109 10.69 -8.34 8.78
C SER A 109 10.71 -6.86 9.22
N LEU A 110 9.68 -6.10 8.85
CA LEU A 110 9.60 -4.68 9.17
C LEU A 110 9.71 -4.37 10.67
N PRO A 111 9.02 -5.07 11.59
CA PRO A 111 9.18 -4.80 13.03
C PRO A 111 10.60 -5.01 13.54
N GLU A 112 11.36 -5.96 12.97
CA GLU A 112 12.76 -6.18 13.32
C GLU A 112 13.61 -4.97 12.94
N ILE A 113 13.40 -4.43 11.71
CA ILE A 113 14.07 -3.23 11.24
C ILE A 113 13.72 -2.03 12.10
N ILE A 114 12.43 -1.83 12.42
CA ILE A 114 11.97 -0.76 13.33
C ILE A 114 12.68 -0.88 14.68
N GLY A 115 12.76 -2.09 15.23
CA GLY A 115 13.42 -2.32 16.51
C GLY A 115 14.90 -2.00 16.53
N ARG A 116 15.60 -2.25 15.42
CA ARG A 116 17.03 -1.95 15.26
C ARG A 116 17.34 -0.46 15.34
N TYR A 117 16.42 0.38 14.86
CA TYR A 117 16.62 1.82 14.80
C TYR A 117 15.84 2.61 15.85
N LEU A 118 14.64 2.18 16.23
CA LEU A 118 13.77 2.88 17.19
C LEU A 118 13.69 2.20 18.58
N GLY A 119 14.39 1.07 18.77
CA GLY A 119 14.49 0.39 20.04
C GLY A 119 13.48 -0.74 20.26
N VAL A 120 13.75 -1.54 21.32
CA VAL A 120 13.05 -2.80 21.59
C VAL A 120 11.56 -2.59 21.92
N THR A 121 11.22 -1.55 22.68
CA THR A 121 9.83 -1.25 23.03
C THR A 121 9.00 -0.96 21.79
N THR A 122 9.50 -0.11 20.90
CA THR A 122 8.83 0.19 19.61
C THR A 122 8.68 -1.07 18.77
N LYS A 123 9.71 -1.94 18.74
CA LYS A 123 9.65 -3.23 18.06
C LYS A 123 8.47 -4.09 18.54
N GLN A 124 8.29 -4.24 19.85
CA GLN A 124 7.23 -5.10 20.39
C GLN A 124 5.83 -4.54 20.08
N VAL A 125 5.66 -3.24 20.24
CA VAL A 125 4.40 -2.56 19.87
C VAL A 125 4.11 -2.75 18.39
N MET A 126 5.11 -2.52 17.53
CA MET A 126 4.93 -2.61 16.09
C MET A 126 4.76 -4.04 15.58
N ARG A 127 5.27 -5.05 16.27
CA ARG A 127 4.97 -6.46 15.95
C ARG A 127 3.46 -6.75 16.09
N GLY A 128 2.88 -6.42 17.24
CA GLY A 128 1.45 -6.60 17.47
C GLY A 128 0.61 -5.78 16.48
N PHE A 129 0.95 -4.50 16.32
CA PHE A 129 0.27 -3.59 15.40
C PHE A 129 0.30 -4.10 13.95
N THR A 130 1.48 -4.54 13.47
CA THR A 130 1.62 -5.04 12.10
C THR A 130 0.86 -6.35 11.89
N VAL A 131 0.84 -7.27 12.85
CA VAL A 131 0.07 -8.51 12.74
C VAL A 131 -1.42 -8.22 12.65
N VAL A 132 -1.95 -7.33 13.50
CA VAL A 132 -3.35 -6.90 13.45
C VAL A 132 -3.66 -6.25 12.09
N LEU A 133 -2.80 -5.34 11.62
CA LEU A 133 -2.95 -4.72 10.31
C LEU A 133 -2.99 -5.76 9.18
N MET A 134 -2.10 -6.76 9.20
CA MET A 134 -2.07 -7.80 8.16
C MET A 134 -3.34 -8.66 8.16
N ILE A 135 -3.93 -8.92 9.32
CA ILE A 135 -5.21 -9.64 9.42
C ILE A 135 -6.35 -8.76 8.86
N LEU A 136 -6.36 -7.46 9.17
CA LEU A 136 -7.32 -6.50 8.59
C LEU A 136 -7.20 -6.44 7.06
N VAL A 137 -5.97 -6.31 6.54
CA VAL A 137 -5.67 -6.36 5.10
C VAL A 137 -6.22 -7.64 4.47
N GLY A 138 -5.92 -8.78 5.09
CA GLY A 138 -6.38 -10.07 4.62
C GLY A 138 -7.91 -10.14 4.53
N ALA A 139 -8.62 -9.65 5.54
CA ALA A 139 -10.10 -9.63 5.54
C ALA A 139 -10.67 -8.70 4.46
N VAL A 140 -10.15 -7.45 4.36
CA VAL A 140 -10.59 -6.47 3.34
C VAL A 140 -10.33 -7.00 1.93
N PHE A 141 -9.18 -7.64 1.70
CA PHE A 141 -8.77 -8.15 0.40
C PHE A 141 -9.37 -9.52 0.06
N VAL A 142 -10.15 -10.12 0.97
CA VAL A 142 -11.13 -11.18 0.65
C VAL A 142 -12.46 -10.56 0.26
N ALA A 143 -12.99 -9.65 1.08
CA ALA A 143 -14.33 -9.10 0.90
C ALA A 143 -14.48 -8.27 -0.38
N GLY A 144 -13.48 -7.44 -0.72
CA GLY A 144 -13.51 -6.60 -1.92
C GLY A 144 -13.63 -7.41 -3.23
N PRO A 145 -12.69 -8.33 -3.53
CA PRO A 145 -12.78 -9.21 -4.69
C PRO A 145 -14.03 -10.08 -4.71
N ALA A 146 -14.46 -10.60 -3.55
CA ALA A 146 -15.67 -11.43 -3.46
C ALA A 146 -16.91 -10.64 -3.88
N GLY A 147 -17.02 -9.37 -3.48
CA GLY A 147 -18.10 -8.48 -3.91
C GLY A 147 -18.11 -8.24 -5.43
N LEU A 148 -16.93 -7.99 -6.02
CA LEU A 148 -16.78 -7.84 -7.48
C LEU A 148 -17.10 -9.13 -8.23
N LEU A 149 -16.64 -10.28 -7.75
CA LEU A 149 -16.94 -11.58 -8.37
C LEU A 149 -18.44 -11.90 -8.30
N ALA A 150 -19.09 -11.61 -7.17
CA ALA A 150 -20.53 -11.81 -7.01
C ALA A 150 -21.33 -10.95 -8.00
N SER A 151 -20.91 -9.71 -8.28
CA SER A 151 -21.61 -8.85 -9.26
C SER A 151 -21.43 -9.29 -10.72
N LEU A 152 -20.45 -10.15 -11.01
CA LEU A 152 -20.16 -10.67 -12.35
C LEU A 152 -20.72 -12.08 -12.61
N THR A 153 -21.21 -12.74 -11.58
CA THR A 153 -21.66 -14.14 -11.63
C THR A 153 -23.17 -14.26 -11.33
N PRO A 154 -23.81 -15.36 -11.72
CA PRO A 154 -25.21 -15.59 -11.38
C PRO A 154 -25.48 -15.53 -9.86
N GLU A 155 -26.68 -15.15 -9.46
CA GLU A 155 -27.11 -15.00 -8.05
C GLU A 155 -26.85 -16.26 -7.18
N THR A 156 -26.73 -17.44 -7.78
CA THR A 156 -26.37 -18.68 -7.09
C THR A 156 -24.92 -18.70 -6.58
N LEU A 157 -24.05 -17.86 -7.14
CA LEU A 157 -22.66 -17.67 -6.72
C LEU A 157 -22.55 -16.34 -6.00
N ASP A 158 -23.15 -16.27 -4.80
CA ASP A 158 -23.22 -15.07 -4.00
C ASP A 158 -21.86 -14.64 -3.39
N ILE A 159 -21.87 -13.54 -2.66
CA ILE A 159 -20.66 -13.02 -2.00
C ILE A 159 -20.06 -14.02 -0.99
N VAL A 160 -20.89 -14.83 -0.32
CA VAL A 160 -20.43 -15.81 0.66
C VAL A 160 -19.67 -16.94 -0.04
N PHE A 161 -20.18 -17.42 -1.16
CA PHE A 161 -19.50 -18.41 -1.99
C PHE A 161 -18.09 -17.91 -2.39
N TRP A 162 -17.99 -16.68 -2.89
CA TRP A 162 -16.71 -16.12 -3.33
C TRP A 162 -15.75 -15.81 -2.17
N ILE A 163 -16.26 -15.40 -1.01
CA ILE A 163 -15.44 -15.28 0.20
C ILE A 163 -14.78 -16.61 0.54
N VAL A 164 -15.53 -17.71 0.51
CA VAL A 164 -15.01 -19.06 0.81
C VAL A 164 -13.95 -19.46 -0.21
N VAL A 165 -14.18 -19.25 -1.50
CA VAL A 165 -13.23 -19.58 -2.58
C VAL A 165 -11.93 -18.80 -2.43
N VAL A 166 -12.00 -17.47 -2.27
CA VAL A 166 -10.81 -16.60 -2.11
C VAL A 166 -10.06 -16.95 -0.82
N PHE A 167 -10.78 -17.23 0.26
CA PHE A 167 -10.15 -17.57 1.53
C PHE A 167 -9.44 -18.92 1.51
N ILE A 168 -10.00 -19.93 0.85
CA ILE A 168 -9.33 -21.23 0.61
C ILE A 168 -8.03 -21.00 -0.18
N TYR A 169 -8.08 -20.17 -1.22
CA TYR A 169 -6.87 -19.79 -1.95
C TYR A 169 -5.82 -19.16 -1.03
N TYR A 170 -6.19 -18.25 -0.12
CA TYR A 170 -5.25 -17.62 0.83
C TYR A 170 -4.60 -18.64 1.78
N ILE A 171 -5.37 -19.62 2.26
CA ILE A 171 -4.83 -20.70 3.09
C ILE A 171 -3.75 -21.46 2.32
N LEU A 172 -4.05 -21.86 1.09
CA LEU A 172 -3.12 -22.59 0.23
C LEU A 172 -1.86 -21.75 -0.09
N ALA A 173 -2.04 -20.50 -0.50
CA ALA A 173 -0.95 -19.60 -0.87
C ALA A 173 -0.04 -19.27 0.32
N THR A 174 -0.60 -19.08 1.52
CA THR A 174 0.17 -18.79 2.74
C THR A 174 1.02 -19.98 3.20
N LEU A 175 0.54 -21.19 2.96
CA LEU A 175 1.19 -22.42 3.42
C LEU A 175 2.23 -22.98 2.45
N LEU A 176 2.07 -22.71 1.14
CA LEU A 176 2.95 -23.24 0.10
C LEU A 176 4.20 -22.36 -0.13
N PRO A 177 5.29 -22.91 -0.71
CA PRO A 177 6.46 -22.14 -1.11
C PRO A 177 6.14 -21.03 -2.13
N VAL A 178 6.88 -19.91 -2.06
CA VAL A 178 6.67 -18.70 -2.89
C VAL A 178 6.72 -19.00 -4.39
N ASP A 179 7.64 -19.85 -4.83
CA ASP A 179 7.86 -20.15 -6.26
C ASP A 179 6.71 -20.94 -6.91
N LYS A 180 5.94 -21.69 -6.15
CA LYS A 180 4.90 -22.58 -6.68
C LYS A 180 3.64 -21.86 -7.13
N ILE A 181 3.18 -20.87 -6.38
CA ILE A 181 1.98 -20.09 -6.70
C ILE A 181 2.38 -18.66 -7.09
N ILE A 182 3.01 -17.93 -6.17
CA ILE A 182 3.37 -16.52 -6.34
C ILE A 182 4.26 -16.33 -7.58
N GLY A 183 5.34 -17.09 -7.68
CA GLY A 183 6.29 -16.96 -8.79
C GLY A 183 5.76 -17.32 -10.18
N LYS A 184 4.62 -18.01 -10.29
CA LYS A 184 4.03 -18.43 -11.58
C LYS A 184 2.79 -17.61 -11.95
N ILE A 185 1.90 -17.36 -11.02
CA ILE A 185 0.58 -16.74 -11.26
C ILE A 185 0.68 -15.22 -11.24
N TYR A 186 1.43 -14.64 -10.31
CA TYR A 186 1.50 -13.19 -10.13
C TYR A 186 1.99 -12.42 -11.36
N PRO A 187 3.01 -12.85 -12.12
CA PRO A 187 3.38 -12.12 -13.32
C PRO A 187 2.25 -11.98 -14.33
N LEU A 188 1.39 -13.01 -14.46
CA LEU A 188 0.21 -12.95 -15.34
C LEU A 188 -0.82 -11.92 -14.85
N PHE A 189 -1.08 -11.91 -13.54
CA PHE A 189 -2.00 -10.96 -12.93
C PHE A 189 -1.48 -9.51 -13.00
N ALA A 190 -0.17 -9.32 -12.81
CA ALA A 190 0.45 -8.00 -12.97
C ALA A 190 0.31 -7.48 -14.41
N ILE A 191 0.47 -8.35 -15.42
CA ILE A 191 0.25 -7.99 -16.82
C ILE A 191 -1.21 -7.61 -17.06
N ALA A 192 -2.18 -8.34 -16.51
CA ALA A 192 -3.60 -8.02 -16.62
C ALA A 192 -3.93 -6.65 -16.00
N LEU A 193 -3.37 -6.35 -14.81
CA LEU A 193 -3.53 -5.07 -14.15
C LEU A 193 -2.91 -3.91 -14.96
N LEU A 194 -1.71 -4.10 -15.50
CA LEU A 194 -1.06 -3.11 -16.38
C LEU A 194 -1.83 -2.92 -17.68
N PHE A 195 -2.34 -3.99 -18.28
CA PHE A 195 -3.18 -3.90 -19.47
C PHE A 195 -4.43 -3.05 -19.22
N MET A 196 -5.11 -3.28 -18.10
CA MET A 196 -6.25 -2.47 -17.68
C MET A 196 -5.86 -1.00 -17.52
N ALA A 197 -4.75 -0.71 -16.80
CA ALA A 197 -4.31 0.66 -16.58
C ALA A 197 -3.96 1.37 -17.90
N VAL A 198 -3.27 0.70 -18.82
CA VAL A 198 -2.96 1.24 -20.16
C VAL A 198 -4.24 1.45 -20.98
N GLY A 199 -5.18 0.52 -20.93
CA GLY A 199 -6.46 0.64 -21.63
C GLY A 199 -7.25 1.88 -21.17
N ILE A 200 -7.37 2.09 -19.85
CA ILE A 200 -8.03 3.27 -19.29
C ILE A 200 -7.26 4.56 -19.62
N LEU A 201 -5.92 4.53 -19.55
CA LEU A 201 -5.09 5.67 -19.95
C LEU A 201 -5.32 6.07 -21.41
N VAL A 202 -5.35 5.11 -22.31
CA VAL A 202 -5.65 5.37 -23.75
C VAL A 202 -7.04 6.00 -23.90
N MET A 203 -8.03 5.46 -23.18
CA MET A 203 -9.39 6.00 -23.24
C MET A 203 -9.52 7.41 -22.65
N LEU A 204 -8.73 7.77 -21.63
CA LEU A 204 -8.65 9.14 -21.13
C LEU A 204 -8.20 10.11 -22.25
N TYR A 205 -7.22 9.72 -23.05
CA TYR A 205 -6.76 10.56 -24.19
C TYR A 205 -7.70 10.52 -25.40
N VAL A 206 -8.45 9.45 -25.61
CA VAL A 206 -9.44 9.33 -26.70
C VAL A 206 -10.71 10.11 -26.39
N LYS A 207 -11.25 9.95 -25.19
CA LYS A 207 -12.50 10.61 -24.75
C LYS A 207 -12.30 12.09 -24.39
N HIS A 208 -11.07 12.52 -24.07
CA HIS A 208 -10.75 13.88 -23.63
C HIS A 208 -11.72 14.45 -22.58
N PRO A 209 -11.97 13.75 -21.44
CA PRO A 209 -12.93 14.21 -20.46
C PRO A 209 -12.50 15.54 -19.85
N VAL A 210 -13.49 16.28 -19.32
CA VAL A 210 -13.23 17.49 -18.53
C VAL A 210 -12.65 17.05 -17.19
N LEU A 211 -11.36 17.33 -16.96
CA LEU A 211 -10.67 17.10 -15.70
C LEU A 211 -10.34 18.43 -15.03
N PRO A 212 -10.37 18.49 -13.68
CA PRO A 212 -10.00 19.69 -12.96
C PRO A 212 -8.53 20.03 -13.19
N GLU A 213 -8.25 21.28 -13.41
CA GLU A 213 -6.88 21.77 -13.54
C GLU A 213 -6.43 22.44 -12.23
N VAL A 214 -5.14 22.37 -11.93
CA VAL A 214 -4.61 22.92 -10.65
C VAL A 214 -4.79 24.42 -10.56
N TRP A 215 -4.72 25.14 -11.68
CA TRP A 215 -4.94 26.59 -11.73
C TRP A 215 -6.38 27.04 -11.55
N ASP A 216 -7.36 26.11 -11.64
CA ASP A 216 -8.77 26.41 -11.32
C ASP A 216 -8.99 26.41 -9.79
N GLY A 217 -7.97 26.08 -9.02
CA GLY A 217 -7.95 26.03 -7.56
C GLY A 217 -7.94 24.61 -7.00
N LEU A 218 -7.54 24.52 -5.72
CA LEU A 218 -7.48 23.26 -4.96
C LEU A 218 -8.69 23.14 -4.03
N GLN A 219 -9.89 23.44 -4.55
CA GLN A 219 -11.11 23.40 -3.77
C GLN A 219 -11.49 21.97 -3.41
N ASN A 220 -12.01 21.78 -2.19
CA ASN A 220 -12.61 20.52 -1.79
C ASN A 220 -13.97 20.35 -2.48
N THR A 221 -14.04 19.47 -3.45
CA THR A 221 -15.25 19.17 -4.21
C THR A 221 -16.08 18.02 -3.60
N HIS A 222 -15.64 17.48 -2.45
CA HIS A 222 -16.36 16.41 -1.77
C HIS A 222 -17.77 16.85 -1.36
N PRO A 223 -18.83 16.03 -1.61
CA PRO A 223 -20.21 16.39 -1.27
C PRO A 223 -20.41 16.78 0.21
N ASN A 224 -19.61 16.19 1.09
CA ASN A 224 -19.60 16.51 2.54
C ASN A 224 -18.30 17.21 2.94
N ALA A 225 -17.93 18.27 2.21
CA ALA A 225 -16.67 19.00 2.41
C ALA A 225 -16.50 19.60 3.83
N SER A 226 -17.61 19.95 4.49
CA SER A 226 -17.59 20.51 5.85
C SER A 226 -17.18 19.48 6.91
N ALA A 227 -17.59 18.22 6.77
CA ALA A 227 -17.23 17.13 7.67
C ALA A 227 -15.94 16.42 7.25
N LEU A 228 -15.63 16.44 5.96
CA LEU A 228 -14.48 15.73 5.36
C LEU A 228 -13.52 16.76 4.71
N PRO A 229 -12.67 17.42 5.52
CA PRO A 229 -11.68 18.36 5.01
C PRO A 229 -10.60 17.64 4.18
N VAL A 230 -9.99 18.36 3.21
CA VAL A 230 -8.87 17.82 2.43
C VAL A 230 -7.77 17.30 3.35
N PHE A 231 -7.35 18.09 4.33
CA PHE A 231 -6.41 17.64 5.35
C PHE A 231 -7.16 17.29 6.64
N PRO A 232 -6.98 16.09 7.19
CA PRO A 232 -6.11 14.99 6.78
C PRO A 232 -6.82 13.92 5.95
N ILE A 233 -8.13 14.04 5.68
CA ILE A 233 -8.99 12.95 5.22
C ILE A 233 -8.56 12.44 3.84
N MET A 234 -8.35 13.33 2.85
CA MET A 234 -7.89 12.95 1.52
C MET A 234 -6.58 12.14 1.56
N PHE A 235 -5.64 12.57 2.41
CA PHE A 235 -4.32 11.94 2.52
C PHE A 235 -4.40 10.50 3.01
N VAL A 236 -5.33 10.20 3.92
CA VAL A 236 -5.58 8.83 4.39
C VAL A 236 -6.44 8.06 3.40
N SER A 237 -7.43 8.67 2.74
CA SER A 237 -8.30 8.00 1.77
C SER A 237 -7.55 7.46 0.56
N ILE A 238 -6.60 8.24 0.01
CA ILE A 238 -5.76 7.82 -1.13
C ILE A 238 -4.78 6.72 -0.71
N ALA A 239 -4.28 6.79 0.52
CA ALA A 239 -3.40 5.78 1.13
C ALA A 239 -2.35 5.22 0.15
N CYS A 240 -2.48 3.94 -0.22
CA CYS A 240 -1.50 3.20 -1.00
C CYS A 240 -1.08 3.88 -2.32
N GLY A 241 -1.98 4.62 -2.99
CA GLY A 241 -1.65 5.33 -4.23
C GLY A 241 -0.63 6.47 -4.08
N ALA A 242 -0.24 6.83 -2.85
CA ALA A 242 0.74 7.86 -2.57
C ALA A 242 1.86 7.38 -1.62
N ILE A 243 1.51 6.75 -0.50
CA ILE A 243 2.41 6.12 0.46
C ILE A 243 1.67 5.08 1.28
N SER A 244 2.33 3.96 1.63
CA SER A 244 1.70 2.88 2.35
C SER A 244 2.68 2.11 3.25
N GLY A 245 2.38 2.01 4.52
CA GLY A 245 3.15 1.17 5.46
C GLY A 245 3.01 -0.32 5.17
N PHE A 246 1.88 -0.74 4.56
CA PHE A 246 1.70 -2.12 4.11
C PHE A 246 2.82 -2.56 3.16
N HIS A 247 3.28 -1.67 2.27
CA HIS A 247 4.36 -1.96 1.33
C HIS A 247 5.64 -2.42 2.02
N ALA A 248 6.01 -1.77 3.13
CA ALA A 248 7.18 -2.15 3.90
C ALA A 248 7.07 -3.54 4.56
N THR A 249 5.86 -4.08 4.69
CA THR A 249 5.66 -5.47 5.15
C THR A 249 5.82 -6.48 4.02
N GLN A 250 5.63 -6.06 2.77
CA GLN A 250 5.79 -6.89 1.57
C GLN A 250 7.24 -6.90 1.07
N SER A 251 7.93 -5.77 1.19
CA SER A 251 9.31 -5.60 0.74
C SER A 251 10.28 -6.68 1.28
N PRO A 252 10.20 -7.17 2.53
CA PRO A 252 11.03 -8.26 3.00
C PRO A 252 10.86 -9.58 2.23
N LEU A 253 9.65 -9.87 1.74
CA LEU A 253 9.41 -11.07 0.93
C LEU A 253 10.23 -11.02 -0.37
N MET A 254 10.27 -9.86 -1.01
CA MET A 254 11.03 -9.65 -2.23
C MET A 254 12.53 -9.52 -1.97
N ALA A 255 12.93 -8.88 -0.87
CA ALA A 255 14.31 -8.81 -0.45
C ALA A 255 14.95 -10.21 -0.27
N ARG A 256 14.17 -11.19 0.19
CA ARG A 256 14.58 -12.60 0.31
C ARG A 256 14.77 -13.31 -1.03
N CYS A 257 14.27 -12.73 -2.14
CA CYS A 257 14.35 -13.30 -3.47
C CYS A 257 15.34 -12.58 -4.39
N MET A 258 15.84 -11.40 -4.01
CA MET A 258 16.73 -10.58 -4.82
C MET A 258 18.14 -11.14 -4.87
N THR A 259 18.74 -11.16 -6.08
CA THR A 259 20.10 -11.64 -6.32
C THR A 259 21.17 -10.53 -6.29
N SER A 260 20.78 -9.26 -6.35
CA SER A 260 21.68 -8.11 -6.31
C SER A 260 21.01 -6.87 -5.71
N GLU A 261 21.76 -6.08 -4.92
CA GLU A 261 21.31 -4.78 -4.39
C GLU A 261 21.04 -3.76 -5.51
N ARG A 262 21.75 -3.86 -6.65
CA ARG A 262 21.61 -2.94 -7.78
C ARG A 262 20.22 -2.97 -8.43
N HIS A 263 19.43 -4.01 -8.15
CA HIS A 263 18.06 -4.14 -8.62
C HIS A 263 17.03 -3.50 -7.68
N GLY A 264 17.45 -2.90 -6.56
CA GLY A 264 16.54 -2.31 -5.58
C GLY A 264 15.70 -1.16 -6.14
N ARG A 265 16.29 -0.28 -6.98
CA ARG A 265 15.55 0.85 -7.56
C ARG A 265 14.38 0.40 -8.46
N PRO A 266 14.57 -0.44 -9.47
CA PRO A 266 13.43 -0.90 -10.27
C PRO A 266 12.41 -1.69 -9.45
N ILE A 267 12.83 -2.51 -8.48
CA ILE A 267 11.93 -3.39 -7.72
C ILE A 267 11.10 -2.59 -6.71
N PHE A 268 11.72 -1.76 -5.87
CA PHE A 268 11.00 -1.08 -4.79
C PHE A 268 10.52 0.32 -5.20
N TYR A 269 11.45 1.20 -5.60
CA TYR A 269 11.10 2.55 -6.03
C TYR A 269 10.23 2.53 -7.29
N GLY A 270 10.59 1.70 -8.27
CA GLY A 270 9.89 1.57 -9.54
C GLY A 270 8.48 0.99 -9.39
N ALA A 271 8.29 -0.01 -8.54
CA ALA A 271 6.95 -0.57 -8.28
C ALA A 271 6.01 0.49 -7.67
N MET A 272 6.49 1.29 -6.70
CA MET A 272 5.68 2.37 -6.11
C MET A 272 5.33 3.46 -7.11
N ILE A 273 6.25 3.86 -8.00
CA ILE A 273 5.93 4.82 -9.07
C ILE A 273 4.91 4.24 -10.04
N THR A 274 5.02 2.95 -10.39
CA THR A 274 4.05 2.28 -11.26
C THR A 274 2.66 2.25 -10.60
N GLU A 275 2.61 2.00 -9.29
CA GLU A 275 1.38 2.08 -8.51
C GLU A 275 0.80 3.50 -8.49
N GLY A 276 1.63 4.52 -8.29
CA GLY A 276 1.22 5.93 -8.35
C GLY A 276 0.64 6.32 -9.72
N ILE A 277 1.19 5.76 -10.82
CA ILE A 277 0.63 5.93 -12.17
C ILE A 277 -0.76 5.29 -12.27
N VAL A 278 -0.94 4.07 -11.77
CA VAL A 278 -2.25 3.40 -11.72
C VAL A 278 -3.24 4.23 -10.90
N ALA A 279 -2.84 4.72 -9.74
CA ALA A 279 -3.68 5.58 -8.90
C ALA A 279 -4.09 6.88 -9.60
N LEU A 280 -3.16 7.54 -10.30
CA LEU A 280 -3.44 8.76 -11.05
C LEU A 280 -4.44 8.51 -12.18
N ILE A 281 -4.30 7.40 -12.91
CA ILE A 281 -5.22 6.99 -13.98
C ILE A 281 -6.62 6.78 -13.40
N TRP A 282 -6.75 6.06 -12.29
CA TRP A 282 -8.06 5.81 -11.66
C TRP A 282 -8.67 7.06 -11.04
N ALA A 283 -7.85 7.96 -10.45
CA ALA A 283 -8.35 9.24 -9.97
C ALA A 283 -8.93 10.08 -11.12
N ALA A 284 -8.26 10.11 -12.28
CA ALA A 284 -8.75 10.82 -13.46
C ALA A 284 -10.03 10.18 -14.04
N ALA A 285 -10.07 8.85 -14.17
CA ALA A 285 -11.24 8.12 -14.66
C ALA A 285 -12.45 8.29 -13.74
N ALA A 286 -12.23 8.23 -12.41
CA ALA A 286 -13.28 8.47 -11.42
C ALA A 286 -13.77 9.93 -11.44
N THR A 287 -12.89 10.90 -11.64
CA THR A 287 -13.28 12.31 -11.79
C THR A 287 -14.23 12.49 -12.99
N CYS A 288 -13.93 11.83 -14.11
CA CYS A 288 -14.81 11.81 -15.27
C CYS A 288 -16.18 11.20 -14.91
N PHE A 289 -16.18 10.04 -14.28
CA PHE A 289 -17.41 9.37 -13.85
C PHE A 289 -18.26 10.27 -12.94
N PHE A 290 -17.64 10.94 -11.97
CA PHE A 290 -18.34 11.84 -11.04
C PHE A 290 -18.89 13.10 -11.74
N HIS A 291 -18.21 13.59 -12.74
CA HIS A 291 -18.69 14.71 -13.54
C HIS A 291 -19.95 14.36 -14.34
N GLU A 292 -20.01 13.13 -14.86
CA GLU A 292 -21.12 12.66 -15.69
C GLU A 292 -22.30 12.14 -14.87
N ASN A 293 -22.05 11.44 -13.75
CA ASN A 293 -23.04 10.70 -12.98
C ASN A 293 -23.33 11.32 -11.58
N GLY A 294 -22.60 12.37 -11.20
CA GLY A 294 -22.62 12.90 -9.85
C GLY A 294 -21.85 12.07 -8.83
N MET A 295 -21.70 12.58 -7.61
CA MET A 295 -20.87 11.97 -6.56
C MET A 295 -21.68 11.15 -5.53
N ALA A 296 -22.93 10.79 -5.84
CA ALA A 296 -23.79 10.04 -4.92
C ALA A 296 -23.32 8.59 -4.73
N GLU A 297 -22.74 7.98 -5.79
CA GLU A 297 -22.18 6.62 -5.68
C GLU A 297 -20.93 6.63 -4.79
N THR A 298 -20.94 5.77 -3.78
CA THR A 298 -19.83 5.63 -2.82
C THR A 298 -19.09 4.32 -2.98
N ASN A 299 -19.69 3.31 -3.63
CA ASN A 299 -19.06 2.02 -3.81
C ASN A 299 -18.05 2.04 -4.97
N ALA A 300 -16.78 2.02 -4.64
CA ALA A 300 -15.70 2.05 -5.63
C ALA A 300 -15.75 0.85 -6.62
N ALA A 301 -16.25 -0.31 -6.19
CA ALA A 301 -16.39 -1.47 -7.06
C ALA A 301 -17.42 -1.24 -8.19
N VAL A 302 -18.55 -0.58 -7.86
CA VAL A 302 -19.56 -0.19 -8.85
C VAL A 302 -18.99 0.81 -9.85
N ILE A 303 -18.21 1.78 -9.38
CA ILE A 303 -17.55 2.77 -10.24
C ILE A 303 -16.54 2.10 -11.17
N VAL A 304 -15.74 1.16 -10.67
CA VAL A 304 -14.80 0.37 -11.49
C VAL A 304 -15.55 -0.39 -12.59
N ASP A 305 -16.62 -1.10 -12.23
CA ASP A 305 -17.43 -1.88 -13.19
C ASP A 305 -18.02 -0.97 -14.28
N ALA A 306 -18.60 0.16 -13.89
CA ALA A 306 -19.20 1.12 -14.81
C ALA A 306 -18.16 1.70 -15.79
N ILE A 307 -17.02 2.19 -15.29
CA ILE A 307 -15.95 2.77 -16.12
C ILE A 307 -15.38 1.72 -17.07
N THR A 308 -15.09 0.52 -16.58
CA THR A 308 -14.45 -0.50 -17.43
C THR A 308 -15.37 -1.02 -18.53
N LYS A 309 -16.65 -1.18 -18.26
CA LYS A 309 -17.65 -1.60 -19.25
C LYS A 309 -17.88 -0.51 -20.31
N ASP A 310 -18.02 0.74 -19.88
CA ASP A 310 -18.25 1.86 -20.81
C ASP A 310 -17.03 2.16 -21.69
N TRP A 311 -15.82 2.11 -21.12
CA TRP A 311 -14.62 2.53 -21.84
C TRP A 311 -13.94 1.41 -22.64
N LEU A 312 -13.95 0.18 -22.13
CA LEU A 312 -13.23 -0.94 -22.72
C LEU A 312 -14.16 -1.96 -23.42
N GLY A 313 -15.47 -1.74 -23.34
CA GLY A 313 -16.47 -2.66 -23.87
C GLY A 313 -16.51 -3.99 -23.10
N THR A 314 -17.30 -4.95 -23.60
CA THR A 314 -17.55 -6.20 -22.84
C THR A 314 -16.31 -7.03 -22.59
N ILE A 315 -15.49 -7.28 -23.63
CA ILE A 315 -14.28 -8.13 -23.49
C ILE A 315 -13.20 -7.39 -22.70
N GLY A 316 -12.94 -6.12 -23.05
CA GLY A 316 -11.95 -5.30 -22.34
C GLY A 316 -12.34 -5.06 -20.89
N GLY A 317 -13.64 -4.88 -20.60
CA GLY A 317 -14.19 -4.75 -19.26
C GLY A 317 -13.94 -5.99 -18.41
N VAL A 318 -14.21 -7.19 -18.92
CA VAL A 318 -13.93 -8.44 -18.20
C VAL A 318 -12.44 -8.59 -17.89
N LEU A 319 -11.56 -8.33 -18.85
CA LEU A 319 -10.11 -8.40 -18.63
C LEU A 319 -9.63 -7.37 -17.58
N ALA A 320 -10.19 -6.16 -17.64
CA ALA A 320 -9.89 -5.11 -16.67
C ALA A 320 -10.34 -5.49 -15.25
N ILE A 321 -11.55 -6.00 -15.11
CA ILE A 321 -12.10 -6.44 -13.82
C ILE A 321 -11.27 -7.61 -13.26
N LEU A 322 -10.84 -8.54 -14.09
CA LEU A 322 -9.92 -9.61 -13.67
C LEU A 322 -8.61 -9.05 -13.10
N GLY A 323 -8.06 -7.98 -13.70
CA GLY A 323 -6.88 -7.28 -13.16
C GLY A 323 -7.16 -6.65 -11.79
N VAL A 324 -8.33 -6.00 -11.64
CA VAL A 324 -8.74 -5.38 -10.37
C VAL A 324 -9.00 -6.42 -9.27
N ILE A 325 -9.55 -7.58 -9.61
CA ILE A 325 -9.79 -8.68 -8.67
C ILE A 325 -8.46 -9.36 -8.29
N ALA A 326 -7.58 -9.57 -9.25
CA ALA A 326 -6.33 -10.29 -9.04
C ALA A 326 -5.37 -9.55 -8.09
N ALA A 327 -5.30 -8.22 -8.17
CA ALA A 327 -4.41 -7.42 -7.34
C ALA A 327 -4.67 -7.60 -5.83
N PRO A 328 -5.88 -7.37 -5.29
CA PRO A 328 -6.14 -7.60 -3.86
C PRO A 328 -6.04 -9.07 -3.45
N ILE A 329 -6.39 -10.01 -4.32
CA ILE A 329 -6.24 -11.44 -4.00
C ILE A 329 -4.78 -11.78 -3.74
N THR A 330 -3.86 -11.27 -4.55
CA THR A 330 -2.43 -11.52 -4.37
C THR A 330 -1.85 -10.76 -3.18
N SER A 331 -2.28 -9.53 -2.95
CA SER A 331 -1.86 -8.74 -1.78
C SER A 331 -2.35 -9.35 -0.47
N GLY A 332 -3.54 -9.93 -0.44
CA GLY A 332 -4.11 -10.56 0.76
C GLY A 332 -3.38 -11.84 1.17
N ASP A 333 -3.02 -12.71 0.23
CA ASP A 333 -2.26 -13.92 0.56
C ASP A 333 -0.86 -13.58 1.08
N THR A 334 -0.21 -12.57 0.52
CA THR A 334 1.10 -12.12 1.00
C THR A 334 1.00 -11.36 2.32
N ALA A 335 -0.13 -10.73 2.64
CA ALA A 335 -0.39 -10.17 3.96
C ALA A 335 -0.39 -11.26 5.03
N PHE A 336 -1.13 -12.34 4.85
CA PHE A 336 -1.12 -13.48 5.77
C PHE A 336 0.26 -14.14 5.87
N ARG A 337 0.99 -14.24 4.76
CA ARG A 337 2.37 -14.74 4.76
C ARG A 337 3.29 -13.83 5.58
N SER A 338 3.20 -12.51 5.41
CA SER A 338 3.97 -11.54 6.20
C SER A 338 3.65 -11.64 7.68
N ALA A 339 2.37 -11.70 8.05
CA ALA A 339 1.96 -11.88 9.45
C ALA A 339 2.51 -13.19 10.04
N ARG A 340 2.42 -14.30 9.29
CA ARG A 340 3.01 -15.59 9.69
C ARG A 340 4.51 -15.46 10.00
N LEU A 341 5.26 -14.78 9.13
CA LEU A 341 6.70 -14.61 9.29
C LEU A 341 7.03 -13.71 10.49
N ILE A 342 6.28 -12.63 10.72
CA ILE A 342 6.46 -11.72 11.87
C ILE A 342 6.23 -12.49 13.19
N VAL A 343 5.17 -13.31 13.25
CA VAL A 343 4.89 -14.14 14.42
C VAL A 343 5.95 -15.24 14.60
N ALA A 344 6.41 -15.85 13.51
CA ALA A 344 7.48 -16.84 13.55
C ALA A 344 8.80 -16.25 14.06
N ASP A 345 9.17 -15.05 13.60
CA ASP A 345 10.36 -14.31 14.07
C ASP A 345 10.24 -13.98 15.57
N PHE A 346 9.01 -13.63 16.03
CA PHE A 346 8.77 -13.38 17.46
C PHE A 346 8.93 -14.62 18.33
N LEU A 347 8.41 -15.75 17.86
CA LEU A 347 8.45 -17.03 18.61
C LEU A 347 9.78 -17.77 18.42
N GLY A 348 10.71 -17.28 17.58
CA GLY A 348 11.93 -17.99 17.22
C GLY A 348 11.66 -19.32 16.50
N MET A 349 10.56 -19.44 15.78
CA MET A 349 10.07 -20.68 15.22
C MET A 349 10.46 -20.82 13.74
N GLU A 350 11.29 -21.81 13.42
CA GLU A 350 11.60 -22.16 12.03
C GLU A 350 10.34 -22.56 11.23
N GLN A 351 10.23 -22.09 10.00
CA GLN A 351 9.04 -22.28 9.13
C GLN A 351 9.19 -23.39 8.07
N LYS A 352 10.18 -24.27 8.22
CA LYS A 352 10.45 -25.36 7.25
C LYS A 352 9.32 -26.39 7.18
N THR A 353 8.67 -26.73 8.31
CA THR A 353 7.63 -27.76 8.35
C THR A 353 6.22 -27.21 8.28
N MET A 354 5.32 -27.90 7.57
CA MET A 354 3.91 -27.53 7.44
C MET A 354 3.21 -27.38 8.80
N ARG A 355 3.49 -28.28 9.75
CA ARG A 355 2.88 -28.25 11.09
C ARG A 355 3.17 -26.92 11.82
N ARG A 356 4.41 -26.41 11.76
CA ARG A 356 4.81 -25.15 12.40
C ARG A 356 4.12 -23.95 11.74
N ARG A 357 3.93 -23.98 10.42
CA ARG A 357 3.18 -22.95 9.70
C ARG A 357 1.71 -22.93 10.10
N LEU A 358 1.07 -24.09 10.17
CA LEU A 358 -0.34 -24.22 10.57
C LEU A 358 -0.57 -23.70 12.01
N TYR A 359 0.37 -23.94 12.93
CA TYR A 359 0.24 -23.47 14.30
C TYR A 359 0.09 -21.94 14.41
N ILE A 360 0.78 -21.21 13.56
CA ILE A 360 0.70 -19.75 13.49
C ILE A 360 -0.51 -19.31 12.65
N CYS A 361 -0.75 -19.97 11.52
CA CYS A 361 -1.78 -19.52 10.57
C CYS A 361 -3.20 -19.72 11.07
N ILE A 362 -3.50 -20.81 11.80
CA ILE A 362 -4.87 -21.12 12.24
C ILE A 362 -5.48 -19.99 13.09
N PRO A 363 -4.82 -19.47 14.15
CA PRO A 363 -5.38 -18.35 14.92
C PRO A 363 -5.60 -17.10 14.08
N MET A 364 -4.69 -16.82 13.15
CA MET A 364 -4.79 -15.66 12.24
C MET A 364 -5.98 -15.79 11.28
N PHE A 365 -6.18 -16.97 10.70
CA PHE A 365 -7.31 -17.23 9.82
C PHE A 365 -8.64 -17.17 10.58
N LEU A 366 -8.70 -17.68 11.80
CA LEU A 366 -9.90 -17.57 12.65
C LEU A 366 -10.24 -16.11 12.97
N ALA A 367 -9.23 -15.28 13.27
CA ALA A 367 -9.43 -13.84 13.46
C ALA A 367 -9.96 -13.15 12.20
N ALA A 368 -9.40 -13.47 11.03
CA ALA A 368 -9.86 -12.93 9.75
C ALA A 368 -11.30 -13.36 9.42
N ILE A 369 -11.66 -14.62 9.70
CA ILE A 369 -13.05 -15.11 9.55
C ILE A 369 -13.99 -14.32 10.47
N GLY A 370 -13.60 -14.05 11.72
CA GLY A 370 -14.40 -13.22 12.63
C GLY A 370 -14.66 -11.81 12.07
N LEU A 371 -13.64 -11.16 11.49
CA LEU A 371 -13.79 -9.87 10.84
C LEU A 371 -14.69 -9.93 9.59
N LEU A 372 -14.57 -10.98 8.79
CA LEU A 372 -15.43 -11.19 7.61
C LEU A 372 -16.90 -11.40 8.01
N LEU A 373 -17.16 -12.20 9.03
CA LEU A 373 -18.50 -12.41 9.55
C LEU A 373 -19.10 -11.11 10.10
N TYR A 374 -18.32 -10.28 10.77
CA TYR A 374 -18.74 -8.95 11.19
C TYR A 374 -19.07 -8.06 9.99
N SER A 375 -18.19 -8.00 8.99
CA SER A 375 -18.39 -7.23 7.75
C SER A 375 -19.67 -7.61 6.98
N LEU A 376 -20.08 -8.87 7.04
CA LEU A 376 -21.30 -9.35 6.39
C LEU A 376 -22.58 -9.06 7.17
N ARG A 377 -22.48 -8.89 8.50
CA ARG A 377 -23.65 -8.65 9.37
C ARG A 377 -24.03 -7.18 9.47
N ASP A 378 -23.05 -6.29 9.39
CA ASP A 378 -23.23 -4.85 9.52
C ASP A 378 -23.19 -4.20 8.14
N LYS A 379 -24.15 -3.32 7.83
CA LYS A 379 -24.20 -2.60 6.54
C LYS A 379 -22.97 -1.71 6.32
N ASP A 380 -22.44 -1.13 7.39
CA ASP A 380 -21.26 -0.27 7.38
C ASP A 380 -19.97 -1.02 7.76
N GLY A 381 -20.07 -2.34 7.98
CA GLY A 381 -19.00 -3.17 8.50
C GLY A 381 -17.76 -3.18 7.61
N PHE A 382 -17.93 -3.26 6.29
CA PHE A 382 -16.83 -3.20 5.34
C PHE A 382 -16.14 -1.83 5.36
N ASP A 383 -16.91 -0.74 5.33
CA ASP A 383 -16.39 0.61 5.33
C ASP A 383 -15.65 0.94 6.63
N MET A 384 -16.14 0.43 7.76
CA MET A 384 -15.46 0.59 9.05
C MET A 384 -14.11 -0.12 9.04
N ILE A 385 -14.05 -1.38 8.60
CA ILE A 385 -12.80 -2.14 8.50
C ILE A 385 -11.85 -1.47 7.53
N TRP A 386 -12.35 -0.95 6.40
CA TRP A 386 -11.57 -0.20 5.41
C TRP A 386 -10.92 1.05 6.01
N ARG A 387 -11.66 1.84 6.79
CA ARG A 387 -11.14 3.06 7.43
C ARG A 387 -10.06 2.74 8.48
N TYR A 388 -10.27 1.71 9.31
CA TYR A 388 -9.24 1.24 10.23
C TYR A 388 -7.99 0.74 9.50
N PHE A 389 -8.17 -0.03 8.43
CA PHE A 389 -7.08 -0.45 7.56
C PHE A 389 -6.31 0.75 6.99
N ALA A 390 -7.00 1.73 6.42
CA ALA A 390 -6.37 2.88 5.80
C ALA A 390 -5.52 3.68 6.81
N TRP A 391 -6.09 3.99 8.00
CA TRP A 391 -5.34 4.70 9.05
C TRP A 391 -4.18 3.88 9.61
N ALA A 392 -4.39 2.61 9.92
CA ALA A 392 -3.35 1.73 10.46
C ALA A 392 -2.19 1.56 9.46
N ASN A 393 -2.52 1.43 8.19
CA ASN A 393 -1.58 1.38 7.10
C ASN A 393 -0.70 2.65 7.04
N GLN A 394 -1.31 3.84 7.09
CA GLN A 394 -0.58 5.10 7.11
C GLN A 394 0.27 5.27 8.38
N THR A 395 -0.25 4.85 9.52
CA THR A 395 0.50 4.87 10.79
C THR A 395 1.77 4.00 10.72
N LEU A 396 1.69 2.84 10.10
CA LEU A 396 2.88 1.98 9.92
C LEU A 396 3.94 2.67 9.05
N SER A 397 3.55 3.45 8.03
CA SER A 397 4.50 4.22 7.21
C SER A 397 5.25 5.28 8.03
N VAL A 398 4.60 5.89 9.02
CA VAL A 398 5.25 6.83 9.96
C VAL A 398 6.43 6.16 10.66
N PHE A 399 6.21 5.00 11.28
CA PHE A 399 7.28 4.30 12.01
C PHE A 399 8.39 3.81 11.08
N THR A 400 8.05 3.40 9.86
CA THR A 400 9.04 3.03 8.84
C THR A 400 9.91 4.23 8.46
N LEU A 401 9.30 5.38 8.15
CA LEU A 401 10.04 6.60 7.79
C LEU A 401 10.94 7.08 8.91
N TRP A 402 10.47 7.03 10.17
CA TRP A 402 11.31 7.36 11.33
C TRP A 402 12.48 6.39 11.49
N ALA A 403 12.27 5.09 11.33
CA ALA A 403 13.36 4.09 11.39
C ALA A 403 14.40 4.34 10.30
N VAL A 404 13.97 4.64 9.07
CA VAL A 404 14.86 5.00 7.96
C VAL A 404 15.58 6.32 8.24
N THR A 405 14.90 7.31 8.82
CA THR A 405 15.52 8.59 9.20
C THR A 405 16.68 8.38 10.20
N VAL A 406 16.45 7.56 11.23
CA VAL A 406 17.48 7.18 12.19
C VAL A 406 18.63 6.42 11.52
N TYR A 407 18.33 5.50 10.60
CA TYR A 407 19.37 4.83 9.80
C TYR A 407 20.22 5.81 9.04
N LEU A 408 19.62 6.76 8.31
CA LEU A 408 20.34 7.75 7.49
C LEU A 408 21.23 8.66 8.35
N VAL A 409 20.77 9.08 9.52
CA VAL A 409 21.59 9.85 10.47
C VAL A 409 22.81 9.03 10.91
N ARG A 410 22.61 7.77 11.36
CA ARG A 410 23.71 6.88 11.79
C ARG A 410 24.69 6.57 10.66
N ALA A 411 24.17 6.45 9.43
CA ALA A 411 24.98 6.24 8.23
C ALA A 411 25.63 7.53 7.70
N ARG A 412 25.43 8.70 8.35
CA ARG A 412 25.90 10.02 7.92
C ARG A 412 25.46 10.39 6.49
N LYS A 413 24.21 10.04 6.15
CA LYS A 413 23.60 10.29 4.84
C LYS A 413 22.54 11.38 4.94
N LEU A 414 21.93 11.75 3.79
CA LEU A 414 20.91 12.80 3.69
C LEU A 414 19.58 12.37 4.32
N TYR A 415 19.45 12.50 5.62
CA TYR A 415 18.27 12.07 6.40
C TYR A 415 17.03 12.93 6.16
N PHE A 416 17.15 14.13 5.62
CA PHE A 416 16.00 14.99 5.29
C PHE A 416 15.06 14.35 4.27
N LEU A 417 15.55 13.44 3.43
CA LEU A 417 14.78 12.70 2.44
C LEU A 417 13.62 11.90 3.06
N THR A 418 13.77 11.48 4.29
CA THR A 418 12.78 10.72 5.03
C THR A 418 12.23 11.47 6.25
N LEU A 419 12.98 12.42 6.81
CA LEU A 419 12.53 13.24 7.93
C LEU A 419 11.29 14.08 7.54
N ILE A 420 11.32 14.75 6.38
CA ILE A 420 10.22 15.59 5.92
C ILE A 420 8.95 14.76 5.72
N PRO A 421 8.96 13.65 4.96
CA PRO A 421 7.81 12.76 4.89
C PRO A 421 7.39 12.19 6.25
N ALA A 422 8.33 11.85 7.14
CA ALA A 422 8.00 11.33 8.47
C ALA A 422 7.22 12.34 9.31
N LEU A 423 7.64 13.59 9.33
CA LEU A 423 6.94 14.67 10.04
C LEU A 423 5.56 14.92 9.43
N PHE A 424 5.48 14.98 8.10
CA PHE A 424 4.22 15.18 7.41
C PHE A 424 3.22 14.07 7.72
N MET A 425 3.64 12.78 7.58
CA MET A 425 2.76 11.65 7.87
C MET A 425 2.45 11.50 9.36
N THR A 426 3.34 11.93 10.26
CA THR A 426 3.03 12.04 11.69
C THR A 426 1.88 13.01 11.90
N CYS A 427 1.90 14.18 11.25
CA CYS A 427 0.81 15.14 11.31
C CYS A 427 -0.50 14.54 10.77
N VAL A 428 -0.46 13.97 9.58
CA VAL A 428 -1.63 13.35 8.92
C VAL A 428 -2.28 12.30 9.81
N CYS A 429 -1.50 11.32 10.30
CA CYS A 429 -2.04 10.19 11.07
C CYS A 429 -2.56 10.61 12.45
N THR A 430 -1.86 11.53 13.13
CA THR A 430 -2.27 12.02 14.44
C THR A 430 -3.53 12.89 14.33
N THR A 431 -3.60 13.77 13.33
CA THR A 431 -4.79 14.59 13.09
C THR A 431 -5.98 13.73 12.68
N TYR A 432 -5.75 12.74 11.81
CA TYR A 432 -6.82 11.86 11.34
C TYR A 432 -7.50 11.10 12.47
N ILE A 433 -6.73 10.43 13.35
CA ILE A 433 -7.31 9.65 14.44
C ILE A 433 -8.08 10.54 15.44
N CYS A 434 -7.70 11.82 15.54
CA CYS A 434 -8.40 12.78 16.38
C CYS A 434 -9.74 13.23 15.77
N ILE A 435 -9.79 13.50 14.46
CA ILE A 435 -10.96 14.05 13.78
C ILE A 435 -11.95 12.98 13.31
N ALA A 436 -11.47 11.80 12.96
CA ALA A 436 -12.27 10.73 12.38
C ALA A 436 -13.33 10.19 13.36
N PRO A 437 -14.58 9.94 12.89
CA PRO A 437 -15.64 9.37 13.75
C PRO A 437 -15.27 8.00 14.33
N GLU A 438 -14.53 7.19 13.58
CA GLU A 438 -14.00 5.90 14.02
C GLU A 438 -12.82 6.02 15.00
N GLY A 439 -12.27 7.24 15.18
CA GLY A 439 -11.24 7.57 16.15
C GLY A 439 -11.81 8.28 17.39
N PHE A 440 -11.32 9.47 17.68
CA PHE A 440 -11.78 10.25 18.85
C PHE A 440 -12.93 11.21 18.56
N GLY A 441 -13.26 11.49 17.29
CA GLY A 441 -14.35 12.37 16.90
C GLY A 441 -14.26 13.82 17.45
N LEU A 442 -13.03 14.32 17.61
CA LEU A 442 -12.79 15.66 18.17
C LEU A 442 -13.10 16.75 17.14
N SER A 443 -13.31 17.97 17.62
CA SER A 443 -13.49 19.13 16.75
C SER A 443 -12.26 19.39 15.87
N HIS A 444 -12.46 19.97 14.68
CA HIS A 444 -11.38 20.26 13.74
C HIS A 444 -10.23 21.07 14.36
N PRO A 445 -10.48 22.19 15.09
CA PRO A 445 -9.39 22.96 15.70
C PRO A 445 -8.58 22.17 16.73
N ALA A 446 -9.25 21.36 17.58
CA ALA A 446 -8.58 20.52 18.55
C ALA A 446 -7.71 19.47 17.87
N SER A 447 -8.23 18.81 16.83
CA SER A 447 -7.52 17.79 16.06
C SER A 447 -6.27 18.34 15.37
N TYR A 448 -6.37 19.53 14.77
CA TYR A 448 -5.21 20.21 14.15
C TYR A 448 -4.17 20.62 15.20
N GLY A 449 -4.60 21.12 16.36
CA GLY A 449 -3.71 21.45 17.47
C GLY A 449 -2.95 20.24 17.99
N ILE A 450 -3.63 19.10 18.17
CA ILE A 450 -3.01 17.83 18.61
C ILE A 450 -2.05 17.30 17.52
N GLY A 451 -2.43 17.37 16.25
CA GLY A 451 -1.55 16.99 15.15
C GLY A 451 -0.26 17.81 15.10
N ALA A 452 -0.37 19.13 15.22
CA ALA A 452 0.78 20.03 15.27
C ALA A 452 1.67 19.77 16.51
N ALA A 453 1.06 19.54 17.69
CA ALA A 453 1.79 19.19 18.90
C ALA A 453 2.54 17.85 18.75
N GLY A 454 1.91 16.85 18.14
CA GLY A 454 2.54 15.55 17.84
C GLY A 454 3.80 15.69 16.99
N VAL A 455 3.74 16.51 15.93
CA VAL A 455 4.90 16.82 15.08
C VAL A 455 5.98 17.56 15.87
N ALA A 456 5.61 18.56 16.67
CA ALA A 456 6.57 19.31 17.49
C ALA A 456 7.29 18.41 18.49
N ILE A 457 6.57 17.52 19.18
CA ILE A 457 7.13 16.55 20.11
C ILE A 457 8.10 15.59 19.38
N ALA A 458 7.69 15.05 18.25
CA ALA A 458 8.52 14.14 17.46
C ALA A 458 9.81 14.83 16.96
N LEU A 459 9.70 16.09 16.50
CA LEU A 459 10.85 16.86 16.03
C LEU A 459 11.82 17.21 17.18
N VAL A 460 11.32 17.65 18.32
CA VAL A 460 12.13 17.94 19.51
C VAL A 460 12.85 16.69 19.98
N TRP A 461 12.13 15.57 20.08
CA TRP A 461 12.74 14.31 20.46
C TRP A 461 13.84 13.86 19.47
N PHE A 462 13.60 13.98 18.18
CA PHE A 462 14.59 13.68 17.14
C PHE A 462 15.83 14.57 17.26
N VAL A 463 15.66 15.90 17.45
CA VAL A 463 16.78 16.83 17.59
C VAL A 463 17.63 16.51 18.83
N LEU A 464 16.97 16.22 19.98
CA LEU A 464 17.66 15.85 21.22
C LEU A 464 18.40 14.51 21.06
N TRP A 465 17.76 13.53 20.42
CA TRP A 465 18.40 12.25 20.14
C TRP A 465 19.61 12.43 19.21
N LYS A 466 19.46 13.20 18.13
CA LYS A 466 20.55 13.43 17.16
C LYS A 466 21.76 14.11 17.81
N LYS A 467 21.55 15.11 18.66
CA LYS A 467 22.65 15.74 19.41
C LYS A 467 23.49 14.73 20.20
N ARG A 468 22.84 13.79 20.89
CA ARG A 468 23.52 12.71 21.64
C ARG A 468 24.27 11.69 20.76
N GLN A 469 24.06 11.69 19.46
CA GLN A 469 24.80 10.81 18.53
C GLN A 469 26.04 11.49 17.94
N THR A 470 26.15 12.82 18.06
CA THR A 470 27.28 13.62 17.57
C THR A 470 28.28 13.99 18.67
N ASP A 471 27.86 13.89 19.94
CA ASP A 471 28.73 13.95 21.11
C ASP A 471 29.26 12.53 21.44
#